data_76bd788760c66600ec419a6f96f47f64
#
_entry.id   76bd788760c66600ec419a6f96f47f64
#
_cell.length_a   1.000
_cell.length_b   1.000
_cell.length_c   1.000
_cell.angle_alpha   90.00
_cell.angle_beta   90.00
_cell.angle_gamma   90.00
#
_symmetry.space_group_name_H-M   'P 1'
#
loop_
_entity.id
_entity.type
_entity.pdbx_description
1 polymer ?
#
loop_
_entity_poly.entity_id
_entity_poly.type
_entity_poly.pdbx_seq_one_letter_code
_entity_poly.pdbx_strand_id
1 'polypeptide(L)'
;WPPVSERPAGRVLEEEPADGFVRRKVELEVAPGRTTVAYLLRPPGAGPFPAVVDVFYHPEDGAGLRPERRLQNDFGYQMAGRGFVALCVGQQPTPPQPNAVIYYPDAQAAQLQPLSYLACVAAHAQAYLATLPEVDARRVGVVGHSYGGKWALFAGALCEKFAAVAVSDPGIVFDEARPNVNYWEPWYLGYEPGRPPRARGVLRPESPRTGPYKVMIERGMDLHELHALIAPRPFFVAAGSEDPPSRWKALNHVVAVNRLLGYEHRVGMANRPTHKITPEANELVCLFFEHFLK
;
A
#
# COMPACT_ATOMS: atom_id res chain seq x y z
N TRP A 1 -14.49 8.53 5.81
CA TRP A 1 -13.10 8.41 6.24
C TRP A 1 -13.00 8.85 7.69
N PRO A 2 -12.57 7.97 8.63
CA PRO A 2 -12.31 8.37 10.00
C PRO A 2 -11.28 9.50 10.02
N PRO A 3 -11.36 10.44 10.96
CA PRO A 3 -10.37 11.50 11.04
C PRO A 3 -8.98 10.87 11.27
N VAL A 4 -8.02 11.22 10.41
CA VAL A 4 -6.62 10.87 10.63
C VAL A 4 -6.08 11.81 11.69
N SER A 5 -5.57 11.26 12.79
CA SER A 5 -4.89 12.07 13.81
C SER A 5 -3.70 12.79 13.19
N GLU A 6 -3.52 14.07 13.48
CA GLU A 6 -2.30 14.79 13.08
C GLU A 6 -1.06 14.27 13.81
N ARG A 7 -1.26 13.68 14.99
CA ARG A 7 -0.21 13.08 15.81
C ARG A 7 -0.68 11.74 16.37
N PRO A 8 -0.69 10.69 15.53
CA PRO A 8 -1.06 9.36 16.00
C PRO A 8 -0.09 8.90 17.10
N ALA A 9 -0.63 8.24 18.11
CA ALA A 9 0.19 7.71 19.18
C ALA A 9 1.08 6.56 18.66
N GLY A 10 2.34 6.56 19.05
CA GLY A 10 3.28 5.48 18.79
C GLY A 10 4.10 5.18 20.03
N ARG A 11 3.99 3.97 20.57
CA ARG A 11 4.73 3.52 21.74
C ARG A 11 5.78 2.50 21.32
N VAL A 12 7.05 2.82 21.55
CA VAL A 12 8.16 1.87 21.35
C VAL A 12 8.03 0.75 22.37
N LEU A 13 7.95 -0.49 21.88
CA LEU A 13 7.87 -1.71 22.70
C LEU A 13 9.25 -2.32 22.87
N GLU A 14 10.03 -2.37 21.81
CA GLU A 14 11.35 -2.98 21.74
C GLU A 14 12.23 -2.15 20.81
N GLU A 15 13.53 -2.10 21.10
CA GLU A 15 14.54 -1.49 20.23
C GLU A 15 15.76 -2.40 20.17
N GLU A 16 16.26 -2.64 18.96
CA GLU A 16 17.46 -3.47 18.74
C GLU A 16 18.32 -2.91 17.61
N PRO A 17 19.64 -3.11 17.65
CA PRO A 17 20.50 -2.88 16.50
C PRO A 17 20.19 -3.92 15.41
N ALA A 18 20.20 -3.48 14.16
CA ALA A 18 20.06 -4.33 12.99
C ALA A 18 21.16 -3.98 11.98
N ASP A 19 21.18 -4.59 10.81
CA ASP A 19 22.23 -4.51 9.80
C ASP A 19 22.51 -3.06 9.31
N GLY A 20 23.18 -2.26 10.16
CA GLY A 20 23.55 -0.87 9.87
C GLY A 20 22.45 0.17 10.15
N PHE A 21 21.36 -0.18 10.81
CA PHE A 21 20.29 0.70 11.27
C PHE A 21 19.75 0.26 12.63
N VAL A 22 18.86 1.04 13.23
CA VAL A 22 18.13 0.67 14.45
C VAL A 22 16.73 0.24 14.06
N ARG A 23 16.28 -0.90 14.60
CA ARG A 23 14.91 -1.40 14.46
C ARG A 23 14.15 -1.20 15.76
N ARG A 24 12.96 -0.59 15.66
CA ARG A 24 12.02 -0.41 16.76
C ARG A 24 10.73 -1.15 16.44
N LYS A 25 10.27 -1.98 17.37
CA LYS A 25 8.91 -2.49 17.36
C LYS A 25 8.01 -1.45 18.02
N VAL A 26 6.98 -1.02 17.35
CA VAL A 26 6.12 0.10 17.77
C VAL A 26 4.67 -0.37 17.81
N GLU A 27 3.97 -0.08 18.90
CA GLU A 27 2.52 -0.10 18.91
C GLU A 27 2.01 1.23 18.36
N LEU A 28 1.41 1.20 17.20
CA LEU A 28 1.02 2.38 16.43
C LEU A 28 -0.50 2.53 16.42
N GLU A 29 -1.01 3.71 16.74
CA GLU A 29 -2.39 4.08 16.50
C GLU A 29 -2.65 4.21 14.99
N VAL A 30 -3.66 3.50 14.48
CA VAL A 30 -3.99 3.42 13.05
C VAL A 30 -5.44 3.81 12.73
N ALA A 31 -6.24 4.01 13.75
CA ALA A 31 -7.57 4.63 13.71
C ALA A 31 -7.99 4.94 15.15
N PRO A 32 -9.02 5.76 15.38
CA PRO A 32 -9.54 6.04 16.71
C PRO A 32 -9.85 4.74 17.49
N GLY A 33 -9.14 4.55 18.60
CA GLY A 33 -9.29 3.37 19.47
C GLY A 33 -8.70 2.07 18.91
N ARG A 34 -7.87 2.13 17.85
CA ARG A 34 -7.20 0.97 17.26
C ARG A 34 -5.72 1.15 17.13
N THR A 35 -4.98 0.15 17.58
CA THR A 35 -3.53 0.06 17.42
C THR A 35 -3.13 -1.17 16.60
N THR A 36 -1.94 -1.14 16.02
CA THR A 36 -1.28 -2.29 15.40
C THR A 36 0.18 -2.33 15.81
N VAL A 37 0.80 -3.50 15.65
CA VAL A 37 2.26 -3.62 15.73
C VAL A 37 2.86 -3.23 14.38
N ALA A 38 3.85 -2.35 14.42
CA ALA A 38 4.66 -1.93 13.27
C ALA A 38 6.14 -1.99 13.61
N TYR A 39 6.99 -1.99 12.59
CA TYR A 39 8.44 -1.88 12.78
C TYR A 39 8.96 -0.61 12.12
N LEU A 40 9.60 0.23 12.92
CA LEU A 40 10.29 1.43 12.47
C LEU A 40 11.78 1.12 12.33
N LEU A 41 12.32 1.28 11.13
CA LEU A 41 13.73 1.11 10.82
C LEU A 41 14.34 2.49 10.57
N ARG A 42 15.34 2.84 11.35
CA ARG A 42 15.98 4.16 11.31
C ARG A 42 17.45 4.04 10.94
N PRO A 43 17.89 4.64 9.84
CA PRO A 43 19.31 4.68 9.47
C PRO A 43 20.13 5.49 10.49
N PRO A 44 21.45 5.30 10.53
CA PRO A 44 22.33 6.11 11.37
C PRO A 44 22.37 7.57 10.90
N GLY A 45 22.69 8.49 11.79
CA GLY A 45 22.81 9.92 11.49
C GLY A 45 21.69 10.77 12.08
N ALA A 46 21.76 12.09 11.82
CA ALA A 46 20.87 13.07 12.42
C ALA A 46 19.57 13.31 11.65
N GLY A 47 19.55 13.03 10.33
CA GLY A 47 18.40 13.38 9.46
C GLY A 47 18.35 14.89 9.14
N PRO A 48 17.20 15.44 8.67
CA PRO A 48 15.98 14.69 8.39
C PRO A 48 16.10 13.78 7.15
N PHE A 49 15.65 12.55 7.30
CA PHE A 49 15.69 11.53 6.25
C PHE A 49 14.41 11.52 5.42
N PRO A 50 14.44 11.13 4.13
CA PRO A 50 13.26 10.67 3.44
C PRO A 50 12.73 9.40 4.11
N ALA A 51 11.45 9.09 3.92
CA ALA A 51 10.84 7.92 4.54
C ALA A 51 9.93 7.15 3.59
N VAL A 52 9.65 5.88 3.95
CA VAL A 52 8.66 5.04 3.27
C VAL A 52 7.76 4.33 4.27
N VAL A 53 6.49 4.21 3.94
CA VAL A 53 5.54 3.29 4.58
C VAL A 53 5.48 2.04 3.72
N ASP A 54 5.89 0.90 4.27
CA ASP A 54 5.82 -0.41 3.63
C ASP A 54 4.64 -1.19 4.23
N VAL A 55 3.67 -1.56 3.40
CA VAL A 55 2.43 -2.18 3.83
C VAL A 55 2.27 -3.60 3.28
N PHE A 56 2.02 -4.56 4.18
CA PHE A 56 1.82 -5.96 3.80
C PHE A 56 0.98 -6.71 4.84
N TYR A 57 0.82 -8.05 4.71
CA TYR A 57 0.14 -8.88 5.71
C TYR A 57 0.87 -8.85 7.05
N HIS A 58 2.17 -9.08 7.01
CA HIS A 58 3.05 -9.17 8.18
C HIS A 58 4.08 -8.05 8.13
N PRO A 59 4.15 -7.18 9.13
CA PRO A 59 5.14 -6.10 9.15
C PRO A 59 6.58 -6.63 9.27
N GLU A 60 6.74 -7.88 9.78
CA GLU A 60 8.01 -8.58 9.86
C GLU A 60 8.64 -8.84 8.48
N ASP A 61 7.81 -9.04 7.44
CA ASP A 61 8.29 -9.21 6.06
C ASP A 61 9.01 -7.93 5.62
N GLY A 62 8.33 -6.79 5.71
CA GLY A 62 8.89 -5.48 5.35
C GLY A 62 10.12 -5.11 6.17
N ALA A 63 10.12 -5.46 7.45
CA ALA A 63 11.24 -5.20 8.37
C ALA A 63 12.43 -6.17 8.20
N GLY A 64 12.37 -7.11 7.26
CA GLY A 64 13.43 -8.10 7.01
C GLY A 64 13.65 -9.09 8.15
N LEU A 65 12.65 -9.33 8.99
CA LEU A 65 12.71 -10.28 10.10
C LEU A 65 12.46 -11.73 9.69
N ARG A 66 12.08 -11.94 8.42
CA ARG A 66 11.87 -13.26 7.83
C ARG A 66 12.91 -13.53 6.75
N PRO A 67 14.00 -14.25 7.08
CA PRO A 67 15.11 -14.48 6.15
C PRO A 67 14.67 -15.12 4.82
N GLU A 68 13.67 -15.99 4.86
CA GLU A 68 13.11 -16.67 3.68
C GLU A 68 12.34 -15.70 2.74
N ARG A 69 12.06 -14.49 3.19
CA ARG A 69 11.39 -13.41 2.43
C ARG A 69 12.35 -12.32 1.97
N ARG A 70 13.64 -12.43 2.28
CA ARG A 70 14.64 -11.44 1.85
C ARG A 70 14.66 -11.30 0.33
N LEU A 71 14.87 -10.08 -0.13
CA LEU A 71 14.82 -9.69 -1.54
C LEU A 71 13.48 -10.03 -2.24
N GLN A 72 12.39 -10.09 -1.46
CA GLN A 72 11.03 -10.30 -1.96
C GLN A 72 10.07 -9.23 -1.47
N ASN A 73 9.73 -9.23 -0.16
CA ASN A 73 8.75 -8.31 0.41
C ASN A 73 9.36 -7.38 1.47
N ASP A 74 10.66 -7.30 1.56
CA ASP A 74 11.42 -6.57 2.57
C ASP A 74 11.79 -5.15 2.12
N PHE A 75 10.83 -4.44 1.50
CA PHE A 75 11.06 -3.09 1.00
C PHE A 75 11.55 -2.13 2.09
N GLY A 76 10.93 -2.17 3.26
CA GLY A 76 11.34 -1.32 4.38
C GLY A 76 12.78 -1.57 4.79
N TYR A 77 13.20 -2.84 4.88
CA TYR A 77 14.58 -3.21 5.19
C TYR A 77 15.57 -2.69 4.15
N GLN A 78 15.26 -2.88 2.86
CA GLN A 78 16.11 -2.42 1.76
C GLN A 78 16.21 -0.89 1.72
N MET A 79 15.11 -0.19 1.97
CA MET A 79 15.09 1.28 2.02
C MET A 79 15.86 1.83 3.21
N ALA A 80 15.78 1.16 4.38
CA ALA A 80 16.57 1.53 5.56
C ALA A 80 18.08 1.43 5.28
N GLY A 81 18.53 0.37 4.62
CA GLY A 81 19.91 0.21 4.17
C GLY A 81 20.36 1.27 3.16
N ARG A 82 19.42 1.99 2.54
CA ARG A 82 19.66 3.10 1.59
C ARG A 82 19.48 4.48 2.21
N GLY A 83 19.36 4.57 3.54
CA GLY A 83 19.29 5.84 4.25
C GLY A 83 17.88 6.46 4.32
N PHE A 84 16.84 5.66 4.19
CA PHE A 84 15.46 6.08 4.46
C PHE A 84 15.03 5.63 5.85
N VAL A 85 14.16 6.38 6.49
CA VAL A 85 13.36 5.84 7.58
C VAL A 85 12.25 4.98 6.97
N ALA A 86 12.08 3.75 7.45
CA ALA A 86 11.02 2.87 6.97
C ALA A 86 10.08 2.47 8.09
N LEU A 87 8.78 2.57 7.85
CA LEU A 87 7.74 2.09 8.76
C LEU A 87 6.97 0.95 8.10
N CYS A 88 7.22 -0.27 8.59
CA CYS A 88 6.58 -1.48 8.09
C CYS A 88 5.30 -1.74 8.88
N VAL A 89 4.15 -1.72 8.20
CA VAL A 89 2.83 -1.84 8.81
C VAL A 89 2.14 -3.10 8.32
N GLY A 90 1.65 -3.90 9.26
CA GLY A 90 0.95 -5.14 8.99
C GLY A 90 -0.57 -5.04 9.03
N GLN A 91 -1.19 -6.08 8.49
CA GLN A 91 -2.63 -6.28 8.59
C GLN A 91 -3.05 -6.53 10.05
N GLN A 92 -4.20 -6.00 10.43
CA GLN A 92 -4.86 -6.35 11.69
C GLN A 92 -5.87 -7.50 11.50
N PRO A 93 -6.17 -8.31 12.53
CA PRO A 93 -5.49 -8.38 13.84
C PRO A 93 -4.06 -8.91 13.72
N THR A 94 -3.28 -8.75 14.78
CA THR A 94 -1.92 -9.32 14.84
C THR A 94 -1.95 -10.53 15.79
N PRO A 95 -1.54 -11.75 15.37
CA PRO A 95 -1.06 -12.09 14.01
C PRO A 95 -2.18 -12.03 12.96
N PRO A 96 -1.84 -11.73 11.68
CA PRO A 96 -2.83 -11.67 10.63
C PRO A 96 -3.54 -13.02 10.45
N GLN A 97 -4.87 -12.98 10.34
CA GLN A 97 -5.63 -14.16 9.99
C GLN A 97 -5.65 -14.31 8.46
N PRO A 98 -5.31 -15.48 7.93
CA PRO A 98 -5.39 -15.73 6.49
C PRO A 98 -6.79 -15.38 5.96
N ASN A 99 -6.81 -14.57 4.89
CA ASN A 99 -8.04 -14.14 4.23
C ASN A 99 -9.00 -13.29 5.08
N ALA A 100 -8.59 -12.81 6.25
CA ALA A 100 -9.41 -11.90 7.04
C ALA A 100 -9.61 -10.59 6.30
N VAL A 101 -10.86 -10.15 6.23
CA VAL A 101 -11.22 -8.80 5.78
C VAL A 101 -11.41 -7.93 7.01
N ILE A 102 -10.74 -6.79 7.02
CA ILE A 102 -10.78 -5.89 8.16
C ILE A 102 -11.83 -4.81 7.90
N TYR A 103 -12.78 -4.75 8.80
CA TYR A 103 -13.83 -3.73 8.79
C TYR A 103 -13.60 -2.71 9.91
N TYR A 104 -14.03 -1.49 9.68
CA TYR A 104 -13.98 -0.43 10.68
C TYR A 104 -15.37 0.22 10.84
N PRO A 105 -15.91 0.33 12.06
CA PRO A 105 -15.40 -0.24 13.32
C PRO A 105 -15.45 -1.76 13.42
N ASP A 106 -16.38 -2.43 12.76
CA ASP A 106 -16.56 -3.90 12.69
C ASP A 106 -17.38 -4.28 11.45
N ALA A 107 -17.62 -5.57 11.25
CA ALA A 107 -18.33 -6.08 10.07
C ALA A 107 -19.84 -5.77 10.08
N GLN A 108 -20.44 -5.54 11.24
CA GLN A 108 -21.86 -5.24 11.40
C GLN A 108 -22.16 -3.75 11.17
N ALA A 109 -21.22 -2.90 11.54
CA ALA A 109 -21.36 -1.45 11.52
C ALA A 109 -20.31 -0.77 10.62
N ALA A 110 -19.79 -1.47 9.62
CA ALA A 110 -18.71 -0.94 8.78
C ALA A 110 -19.10 0.37 8.08
N GLN A 111 -18.29 1.38 8.30
CA GLN A 111 -18.46 2.74 7.77
C GLN A 111 -17.68 2.98 6.48
N LEU A 112 -16.74 2.07 6.18
CA LEU A 112 -15.84 2.13 5.04
C LEU A 112 -15.74 0.78 4.35
N GLN A 113 -15.44 0.82 3.07
CA GLN A 113 -14.94 -0.37 2.39
C GLN A 113 -13.61 -0.81 2.99
N PRO A 114 -13.35 -2.10 3.15
CA PRO A 114 -12.12 -2.60 3.76
C PRO A 114 -10.85 -2.00 3.16
N LEU A 115 -10.78 -1.87 1.82
CA LEU A 115 -9.60 -1.31 1.18
C LEU A 115 -9.42 0.19 1.45
N SER A 116 -10.51 0.94 1.59
CA SER A 116 -10.47 2.35 2.02
C SER A 116 -10.02 2.48 3.47
N TYR A 117 -10.40 1.53 4.33
CA TYR A 117 -9.89 1.50 5.70
C TYR A 117 -8.38 1.23 5.76
N LEU A 118 -7.87 0.30 4.95
CA LEU A 118 -6.42 0.06 4.84
C LEU A 118 -5.67 1.33 4.41
N ALA A 119 -6.23 2.08 3.46
CA ALA A 119 -5.66 3.36 3.07
C ALA A 119 -5.63 4.37 4.24
N CYS A 120 -6.66 4.39 5.07
CA CYS A 120 -6.69 5.19 6.30
C CYS A 120 -5.60 4.78 7.29
N VAL A 121 -5.36 3.47 7.47
CA VAL A 121 -4.26 2.95 8.29
C VAL A 121 -2.90 3.45 7.78
N ALA A 122 -2.67 3.40 6.46
CA ALA A 122 -1.43 3.93 5.88
C ALA A 122 -1.31 5.45 6.05
N ALA A 123 -2.42 6.19 6.00
CA ALA A 123 -2.42 7.63 6.27
C ALA A 123 -2.04 7.97 7.72
N HIS A 124 -2.47 7.17 8.71
CA HIS A 124 -2.01 7.30 10.09
C HIS A 124 -0.51 6.97 10.23
N ALA A 125 -0.02 5.95 9.53
CA ALA A 125 1.40 5.62 9.49
C ALA A 125 2.24 6.78 8.91
N GLN A 126 1.77 7.41 7.83
CA GLN A 126 2.40 8.61 7.28
C GLN A 126 2.39 9.77 8.28
N ALA A 127 1.25 10.03 8.93
CA ALA A 127 1.13 11.08 9.93
C ALA A 127 2.06 10.84 11.14
N TYR A 128 2.20 9.58 11.59
CA TYR A 128 3.16 9.23 12.63
C TYR A 128 4.60 9.52 12.20
N LEU A 129 5.01 9.08 11.00
CA LEU A 129 6.35 9.39 10.47
C LEU A 129 6.61 10.90 10.44
N ALA A 130 5.60 11.68 10.05
CA ALA A 130 5.70 13.14 9.98
C ALA A 130 5.89 13.82 11.37
N THR A 131 5.62 13.10 12.47
CA THR A 131 5.88 13.63 13.84
C THR A 131 7.32 13.40 14.30
N LEU A 132 8.07 12.53 13.62
CA LEU A 132 9.43 12.17 14.01
C LEU A 132 10.42 13.25 13.56
N PRO A 133 11.24 13.81 14.48
CA PRO A 133 12.16 14.90 14.13
C PRO A 133 13.23 14.51 13.11
N GLU A 134 13.53 13.21 13.02
CA GLU A 134 14.47 12.66 12.05
C GLU A 134 13.88 12.43 10.65
N VAL A 135 12.59 12.69 10.40
CA VAL A 135 11.90 12.47 9.12
C VAL A 135 11.56 13.80 8.44
N ASP A 136 11.86 13.93 7.16
CA ASP A 136 11.27 15.00 6.34
C ASP A 136 9.86 14.60 5.93
N ALA A 137 8.86 15.20 6.57
CA ALA A 137 7.44 14.92 6.35
C ALA A 137 6.97 15.15 4.89
N ARG A 138 7.73 15.90 4.08
CA ARG A 138 7.43 16.17 2.66
C ARG A 138 7.98 15.09 1.74
N ARG A 139 8.79 14.17 2.24
CA ARG A 139 9.49 13.13 1.49
C ARG A 139 9.14 11.74 2.00
N VAL A 140 7.84 11.46 2.16
CA VAL A 140 7.33 10.16 2.60
C VAL A 140 6.64 9.45 1.44
N GLY A 141 7.15 8.28 1.06
CA GLY A 141 6.55 7.40 0.05
C GLY A 141 5.71 6.28 0.66
N VAL A 142 4.98 5.56 -0.19
CA VAL A 142 4.26 4.33 0.18
C VAL A 142 4.55 3.22 -0.82
N VAL A 143 4.75 2.00 -0.31
CA VAL A 143 5.07 0.81 -1.11
C VAL A 143 4.38 -0.42 -0.55
N GLY A 144 4.12 -1.40 -1.41
CA GLY A 144 3.67 -2.73 -1.04
C GLY A 144 3.61 -3.67 -2.23
N HIS A 145 3.59 -4.97 -1.94
CA HIS A 145 3.50 -6.03 -2.94
C HIS A 145 2.15 -6.73 -2.86
N SER A 146 1.60 -7.14 -4.01
CA SER A 146 0.38 -7.96 -4.09
C SER A 146 -0.77 -7.31 -3.31
N TYR A 147 -1.19 -7.91 -2.21
CA TYR A 147 -2.13 -7.33 -1.25
C TYR A 147 -1.65 -5.95 -0.75
N GLY A 148 -0.39 -5.84 -0.33
CA GLY A 148 0.20 -4.57 0.06
C GLY A 148 0.26 -3.57 -1.10
N GLY A 149 0.41 -4.04 -2.34
CA GLY A 149 0.33 -3.20 -3.53
C GLY A 149 -1.06 -2.60 -3.76
N LYS A 150 -2.13 -3.36 -3.49
CA LYS A 150 -3.51 -2.85 -3.47
C LYS A 150 -3.68 -1.78 -2.38
N TRP A 151 -3.18 -2.08 -1.21
CA TRP A 151 -3.19 -1.16 -0.08
C TRP A 151 -2.43 0.14 -0.40
N ALA A 152 -1.19 0.03 -0.92
CA ALA A 152 -0.37 1.18 -1.29
C ALA A 152 -1.01 2.02 -2.41
N LEU A 153 -1.68 1.39 -3.39
CA LEU A 153 -2.42 2.08 -4.45
C LEU A 153 -3.54 2.97 -3.87
N PHE A 154 -4.38 2.40 -3.02
CA PHE A 154 -5.47 3.14 -2.38
C PHE A 154 -4.94 4.21 -1.41
N ALA A 155 -3.89 3.89 -0.65
CA ALA A 155 -3.23 4.86 0.22
C ALA A 155 -2.69 6.05 -0.56
N GLY A 156 -1.97 5.79 -1.65
CA GLY A 156 -1.44 6.83 -2.52
C GLY A 156 -2.52 7.67 -3.19
N ALA A 157 -3.62 7.05 -3.63
CA ALA A 157 -4.72 7.75 -4.27
C ALA A 157 -5.52 8.63 -3.27
N LEU A 158 -5.79 8.12 -2.06
CA LEU A 158 -6.69 8.75 -1.09
C LEU A 158 -5.98 9.62 -0.05
N CYS A 159 -4.65 9.56 0.06
CA CYS A 159 -3.86 10.39 0.96
C CYS A 159 -2.82 11.21 0.18
N GLU A 160 -3.08 12.50 0.03
CA GLU A 160 -2.21 13.43 -0.72
C GLU A 160 -0.85 13.67 -0.06
N LYS A 161 -0.69 13.31 1.22
CA LYS A 161 0.55 13.49 1.96
C LYS A 161 1.68 12.53 1.57
N PHE A 162 1.38 11.46 0.83
CA PHE A 162 2.42 10.63 0.23
C PHE A 162 3.06 11.34 -0.95
N ALA A 163 4.36 11.54 -0.92
CA ALA A 163 5.11 12.25 -1.95
C ALA A 163 5.43 11.39 -3.19
N ALA A 164 5.46 10.06 -3.05
CA ALA A 164 5.66 9.09 -4.13
C ALA A 164 4.96 7.77 -3.81
N VAL A 165 4.51 7.05 -4.84
CA VAL A 165 3.75 5.81 -4.70
C VAL A 165 4.38 4.72 -5.57
N ALA A 166 4.73 3.58 -4.97
CA ALA A 166 5.15 2.40 -5.72
C ALA A 166 4.29 1.20 -5.35
N VAL A 167 3.88 0.43 -6.36
CA VAL A 167 3.10 -0.78 -6.17
C VAL A 167 3.73 -1.96 -6.90
N SER A 168 3.80 -3.10 -6.26
CA SER A 168 4.36 -4.30 -6.87
C SER A 168 3.27 -5.34 -7.12
N ASP A 169 2.91 -5.49 -8.39
CA ASP A 169 2.01 -6.51 -8.96
C ASP A 169 0.65 -6.65 -8.22
N PRO A 170 -0.08 -5.56 -7.97
CA PRO A 170 -1.35 -5.61 -7.26
C PRO A 170 -2.54 -6.02 -8.11
N GLY A 171 -2.43 -6.01 -9.43
CA GLY A 171 -3.54 -5.95 -10.37
C GLY A 171 -4.08 -4.51 -10.47
N ILE A 172 -3.53 -3.72 -11.40
CA ILE A 172 -3.86 -2.28 -11.56
C ILE A 172 -5.14 -2.00 -12.35
N VAL A 173 -5.84 -3.04 -12.77
CA VAL A 173 -7.17 -2.97 -13.40
C VAL A 173 -8.04 -4.12 -12.90
N PHE A 174 -9.37 -3.96 -13.01
CA PHE A 174 -10.29 -5.07 -12.81
C PHE A 174 -10.26 -6.01 -14.02
N ASP A 175 -10.25 -7.31 -13.75
CA ASP A 175 -10.21 -8.36 -14.78
C ASP A 175 -11.10 -9.53 -14.37
N GLU A 176 -12.36 -9.48 -14.76
CA GLU A 176 -13.37 -10.47 -14.37
C GLU A 176 -13.25 -11.82 -15.09
N ALA A 177 -12.34 -11.93 -16.05
CA ALA A 177 -12.02 -13.21 -16.71
C ALA A 177 -11.19 -14.12 -15.81
N ARG A 178 -10.58 -13.59 -14.76
CA ARG A 178 -9.70 -14.31 -13.83
C ARG A 178 -10.40 -14.57 -12.50
N PRO A 179 -10.35 -15.79 -11.93
CA PRO A 179 -10.98 -16.10 -10.64
C PRO A 179 -10.48 -15.25 -9.48
N ASN A 180 -9.21 -14.80 -9.51
CA ASN A 180 -8.62 -13.99 -8.47
C ASN A 180 -8.98 -12.50 -8.57
N VAL A 181 -9.59 -12.06 -9.63
CA VAL A 181 -10.06 -10.66 -9.75
C VAL A 181 -11.15 -10.34 -8.76
N ASN A 182 -11.96 -11.33 -8.42
CA ASN A 182 -12.95 -11.22 -7.36
C ASN A 182 -12.34 -11.01 -5.97
N TYR A 183 -11.02 -11.04 -5.87
CA TYR A 183 -10.26 -10.62 -4.74
C TYR A 183 -10.44 -9.13 -4.40
N TRP A 184 -10.67 -8.27 -5.41
CA TRP A 184 -10.99 -6.87 -5.18
C TRP A 184 -12.38 -6.68 -4.56
N GLU A 185 -13.37 -7.27 -5.20
CA GLU A 185 -14.77 -7.06 -4.87
C GLU A 185 -15.16 -7.68 -3.54
N PRO A 186 -15.12 -9.02 -3.32
CA PRO A 186 -15.73 -9.63 -2.15
C PRO A 186 -15.02 -9.27 -0.84
N TRP A 187 -13.76 -8.86 -0.93
CA TRP A 187 -12.95 -8.64 0.25
C TRP A 187 -12.70 -7.18 0.57
N TYR A 188 -12.69 -6.33 -0.45
CA TYR A 188 -12.18 -4.99 -0.28
C TYR A 188 -13.10 -3.90 -0.80
N LEU A 189 -13.95 -4.17 -1.76
CA LEU A 189 -14.84 -3.20 -2.40
C LEU A 189 -16.30 -3.68 -2.54
N GLY A 190 -16.61 -4.89 -2.12
CA GLY A 190 -17.93 -5.51 -2.25
C GLY A 190 -18.79 -5.48 -0.98
N TYR A 191 -18.38 -4.74 0.05
CA TYR A 191 -19.17 -4.69 1.27
C TYR A 191 -20.51 -3.96 1.07
N GLU A 192 -21.60 -4.61 1.48
CA GLU A 192 -22.93 -4.03 1.60
C GLU A 192 -23.49 -4.27 3.00
N PRO A 193 -24.02 -3.23 3.68
CA PRO A 193 -24.64 -3.42 5.00
C PRO A 193 -25.77 -4.47 4.96
N GLY A 194 -25.74 -5.38 5.94
CA GLY A 194 -26.77 -6.41 6.09
C GLY A 194 -26.68 -7.58 5.10
N ARG A 195 -25.66 -7.63 4.24
CA ARG A 195 -25.42 -8.75 3.33
C ARG A 195 -24.13 -9.49 3.67
N PRO A 196 -24.12 -10.84 3.59
CA PRO A 196 -22.88 -11.58 3.71
C PRO A 196 -21.95 -11.25 2.53
N PRO A 197 -20.62 -11.24 2.73
CA PRO A 197 -19.67 -11.08 1.66
C PRO A 197 -19.88 -12.13 0.57
N ARG A 198 -19.79 -11.72 -0.70
CA ARG A 198 -19.84 -12.62 -1.84
C ARG A 198 -18.70 -13.65 -1.76
N ALA A 199 -18.98 -14.90 -2.13
CA ALA A 199 -17.95 -15.92 -2.23
C ALA A 199 -16.95 -15.59 -3.35
N ARG A 200 -15.70 -16.00 -3.18
CA ARG A 200 -14.66 -15.90 -4.22
C ARG A 200 -15.02 -16.72 -5.45
N GLY A 201 -14.44 -16.36 -6.56
CA GLY A 201 -14.54 -17.06 -7.81
C GLY A 201 -15.15 -16.21 -8.93
N VAL A 202 -15.26 -16.78 -10.09
CA VAL A 202 -15.84 -16.11 -11.25
C VAL A 202 -17.29 -15.70 -10.97
N LEU A 203 -17.68 -14.56 -11.49
CA LEU A 203 -19.05 -14.05 -11.40
C LEU A 203 -20.05 -15.03 -12.02
N ARG A 204 -21.19 -15.19 -11.35
CA ARG A 204 -22.29 -16.04 -11.78
C ARG A 204 -23.61 -15.35 -11.46
N PRO A 205 -24.72 -15.69 -12.12
CA PRO A 205 -26.04 -15.11 -11.83
C PRO A 205 -26.43 -15.24 -10.35
N GLU A 206 -26.11 -16.37 -9.73
CA GLU A 206 -26.38 -16.66 -8.29
C GLU A 206 -25.39 -15.98 -7.36
N SER A 207 -24.31 -15.43 -7.86
CA SER A 207 -23.29 -14.70 -7.08
C SER A 207 -22.87 -13.42 -7.84
N PRO A 208 -23.78 -12.44 -7.93
CA PRO A 208 -23.55 -11.20 -8.68
C PRO A 208 -22.59 -10.27 -7.94
N ARG A 209 -22.14 -9.22 -8.61
CA ARG A 209 -21.35 -8.12 -8.02
C ARG A 209 -22.12 -7.47 -6.88
N THR A 210 -21.38 -6.99 -5.87
CA THR A 210 -21.92 -6.30 -4.71
C THR A 210 -21.15 -4.99 -4.43
N GLY A 211 -21.72 -4.13 -3.60
CA GLY A 211 -21.10 -2.92 -3.08
C GLY A 211 -20.61 -1.92 -4.12
N PRO A 212 -19.66 -1.07 -3.75
CA PRO A 212 -19.07 -0.08 -4.66
C PRO A 212 -18.42 -0.69 -5.91
N TYR A 213 -17.88 -1.90 -5.82
CA TYR A 213 -17.36 -2.60 -7.01
C TYR A 213 -18.42 -2.73 -8.11
N LYS A 214 -19.64 -3.15 -7.75
CA LYS A 214 -20.77 -3.22 -8.67
C LYS A 214 -21.02 -1.87 -9.35
N VAL A 215 -21.09 -0.80 -8.55
CA VAL A 215 -21.33 0.56 -9.02
C VAL A 215 -20.23 1.03 -9.98
N MET A 216 -18.96 0.76 -9.64
CA MET A 216 -17.83 1.10 -10.51
C MET A 216 -17.95 0.43 -11.88
N ILE A 217 -18.15 -0.88 -11.91
CA ILE A 217 -18.27 -1.64 -13.18
C ILE A 217 -19.47 -1.18 -13.99
N GLU A 218 -20.64 -0.99 -13.39
CA GLU A 218 -21.85 -0.52 -14.07
C GLU A 218 -21.71 0.89 -14.66
N ARG A 219 -20.85 1.72 -14.09
CA ARG A 219 -20.51 3.07 -14.58
C ARG A 219 -19.33 3.10 -15.56
N GLY A 220 -18.76 1.95 -15.91
CA GLY A 220 -17.57 1.87 -16.76
C GLY A 220 -16.30 2.42 -16.11
N MET A 221 -16.27 2.49 -14.77
CA MET A 221 -15.10 2.91 -14.00
C MET A 221 -14.17 1.72 -13.73
N ASP A 222 -12.88 2.01 -13.59
CA ASP A 222 -11.86 1.03 -13.21
C ASP A 222 -10.79 1.73 -12.35
N LEU A 223 -9.78 1.00 -11.92
CA LEU A 223 -8.71 1.51 -11.05
C LEU A 223 -7.89 2.66 -11.67
N HIS A 224 -7.96 2.88 -12.99
CA HIS A 224 -7.32 4.04 -13.63
C HIS A 224 -7.82 5.38 -13.09
N GLU A 225 -9.03 5.45 -12.56
CA GLU A 225 -9.54 6.62 -11.85
C GLU A 225 -8.73 6.91 -10.57
N LEU A 226 -8.36 5.85 -9.82
CA LEU A 226 -7.51 5.99 -8.65
C LEU A 226 -6.07 6.35 -9.01
N HIS A 227 -5.56 5.81 -10.15
CA HIS A 227 -4.24 6.22 -10.64
C HIS A 227 -4.20 7.73 -10.90
N ALA A 228 -5.27 8.29 -11.47
CA ALA A 228 -5.36 9.73 -11.74
C ALA A 228 -5.32 10.58 -10.47
N LEU A 229 -5.85 10.11 -9.35
CA LEU A 229 -5.79 10.80 -8.06
C LEU A 229 -4.37 10.86 -7.48
N ILE A 230 -3.44 10.03 -7.95
CA ILE A 230 -2.04 10.11 -7.54
C ILE A 230 -1.33 11.31 -8.18
N ALA A 231 -1.72 11.72 -9.39
CA ALA A 231 -1.10 12.85 -10.08
C ALA A 231 -1.19 14.15 -9.24
N PRO A 232 -0.14 15.03 -9.26
CA PRO A 232 1.08 14.94 -10.08
C PRO A 232 2.22 14.18 -9.39
N ARG A 233 1.96 13.47 -8.32
CA ARG A 233 2.97 12.72 -7.56
C ARG A 233 3.49 11.54 -8.38
N PRO A 234 4.80 11.20 -8.25
CA PRO A 234 5.38 10.05 -8.93
C PRO A 234 4.67 8.74 -8.59
N PHE A 235 4.41 7.92 -9.63
CA PHE A 235 3.75 6.63 -9.51
C PHE A 235 4.50 5.55 -10.31
N PHE A 236 4.88 4.46 -9.64
CA PHE A 236 5.61 3.36 -10.24
C PHE A 236 4.91 2.01 -10.01
N VAL A 237 4.81 1.22 -11.08
CA VAL A 237 4.27 -0.14 -11.06
C VAL A 237 5.37 -1.15 -11.35
N ALA A 238 5.85 -1.85 -10.34
CA ALA A 238 6.74 -3.00 -10.50
C ALA A 238 5.90 -4.26 -10.79
N ALA A 239 5.43 -4.37 -12.01
CA ALA A 239 4.45 -5.36 -12.46
C ALA A 239 5.01 -6.79 -12.55
N GLY A 240 4.13 -7.76 -12.49
CA GLY A 240 4.40 -9.18 -12.64
C GLY A 240 3.28 -9.89 -13.38
N SER A 241 2.96 -11.12 -12.98
CA SER A 241 1.91 -11.91 -13.66
C SER A 241 0.50 -11.38 -13.45
N GLU A 242 0.25 -10.59 -12.39
CA GLU A 242 -1.04 -9.94 -12.18
C GLU A 242 -1.21 -8.71 -13.08
N ASP A 243 -0.11 -8.08 -13.45
CA ASP A 243 -0.07 -6.89 -14.29
C ASP A 243 0.85 -7.11 -15.51
N PRO A 244 0.41 -7.92 -16.51
CA PRO A 244 1.19 -8.15 -17.71
C PRO A 244 1.43 -6.85 -18.49
N PRO A 245 2.38 -6.81 -19.46
CA PRO A 245 2.74 -5.60 -20.20
C PRO A 245 1.57 -4.86 -20.85
N SER A 246 0.54 -5.58 -21.27
CA SER A 246 -0.66 -4.97 -21.87
C SER A 246 -1.41 -4.01 -20.93
N ARG A 247 -1.23 -4.14 -19.61
CA ARG A 247 -1.87 -3.26 -18.61
C ARG A 247 -1.24 -1.88 -18.51
N TRP A 248 -0.12 -1.64 -19.19
CA TRP A 248 0.40 -0.29 -19.37
C TRP A 248 -0.65 0.70 -19.89
N LYS A 249 -1.59 0.23 -20.68
CA LYS A 249 -2.69 1.05 -21.22
C LYS A 249 -3.49 1.77 -20.12
N ALA A 250 -3.67 1.15 -18.96
CA ALA A 250 -4.41 1.75 -17.85
C ALA A 250 -3.66 2.95 -17.25
N LEU A 251 -2.35 3.01 -17.40
CA LEU A 251 -1.54 4.13 -16.92
C LEU A 251 -1.57 5.34 -17.86
N ASN A 252 -2.02 5.20 -19.12
CA ASN A 252 -2.14 6.31 -20.05
C ASN A 252 -3.04 7.43 -19.51
N HIS A 253 -4.06 7.09 -18.71
CA HIS A 253 -4.94 8.08 -18.10
C HIS A 253 -4.17 8.98 -17.11
N VAL A 254 -3.45 8.41 -16.16
CA VAL A 254 -2.66 9.19 -15.20
C VAL A 254 -1.50 9.92 -15.87
N VAL A 255 -0.93 9.38 -16.96
CA VAL A 255 0.07 10.08 -17.79
C VAL A 255 -0.55 11.34 -18.41
N ALA A 256 -1.77 11.23 -18.98
CA ALA A 256 -2.46 12.36 -19.56
C ALA A 256 -2.80 13.42 -18.50
N VAL A 257 -3.27 13.02 -17.31
CA VAL A 257 -3.52 13.94 -16.20
C VAL A 257 -2.25 14.67 -15.77
N ASN A 258 -1.12 13.96 -15.65
CA ASN A 258 0.17 14.61 -15.33
C ASN A 258 0.54 15.66 -16.37
N ARG A 259 0.40 15.35 -17.66
CA ARG A 259 0.67 16.33 -18.75
C ARG A 259 -0.22 17.56 -18.68
N LEU A 260 -1.52 17.39 -18.39
CA LEU A 260 -2.44 18.50 -18.18
C LEU A 260 -2.02 19.40 -17.00
N LEU A 261 -1.39 18.82 -15.99
CA LEU A 261 -0.86 19.54 -14.82
C LEU A 261 0.55 20.10 -15.04
N GLY A 262 1.13 19.90 -16.22
CA GLY A 262 2.47 20.39 -16.57
C GLY A 262 3.62 19.52 -16.10
N TYR A 263 3.37 18.24 -15.79
CA TYR A 263 4.39 17.31 -15.34
C TYR A 263 4.64 16.20 -16.35
N GLU A 264 5.91 15.86 -16.55
CA GLU A 264 6.35 14.73 -17.36
C GLU A 264 7.17 13.74 -16.51
N HIS A 265 7.31 12.50 -17.01
CA HIS A 265 8.15 11.45 -16.39
C HIS A 265 7.79 11.11 -14.94
N ARG A 266 6.49 11.23 -14.58
CA ARG A 266 5.99 10.92 -13.24
C ARG A 266 5.44 9.51 -13.10
N VAL A 267 5.24 8.80 -14.20
CA VAL A 267 4.62 7.46 -14.21
C VAL A 267 5.54 6.48 -14.92
N GLY A 268 5.80 5.35 -14.29
CA GLY A 268 6.62 4.28 -14.83
C GLY A 268 6.04 2.90 -14.54
N MET A 269 6.36 1.94 -15.41
CA MET A 269 6.05 0.53 -15.23
C MET A 269 7.21 -0.34 -15.72
N ALA A 270 7.57 -1.33 -14.92
CA ALA A 270 8.48 -2.40 -15.33
C ALA A 270 7.81 -3.75 -15.09
N ASN A 271 8.11 -4.74 -15.94
CA ASN A 271 7.47 -6.04 -15.87
C ASN A 271 8.46 -7.17 -15.59
N ARG A 272 8.03 -8.14 -14.81
CA ARG A 272 8.65 -9.44 -14.62
C ARG A 272 7.64 -10.56 -14.94
N PRO A 273 8.10 -11.78 -15.28
CA PRO A 273 7.18 -12.83 -15.74
C PRO A 273 6.33 -13.45 -14.62
N THR A 274 6.71 -13.29 -13.36
CA THR A 274 6.07 -13.96 -12.22
C THR A 274 5.50 -12.97 -11.20
N HIS A 275 4.54 -13.44 -10.39
CA HIS A 275 4.05 -12.67 -9.24
C HIS A 275 5.15 -12.45 -8.18
N LYS A 276 6.00 -13.46 -7.98
CA LYS A 276 7.11 -13.36 -7.03
C LYS A 276 8.04 -12.21 -7.41
N ILE A 277 8.41 -11.39 -6.43
CA ILE A 277 9.35 -10.29 -6.63
C ILE A 277 10.74 -10.86 -6.94
N THR A 278 11.48 -10.18 -7.83
CA THR A 278 12.88 -10.47 -8.11
C THR A 278 13.77 -9.37 -7.54
N PRO A 279 15.07 -9.64 -7.31
CA PRO A 279 16.01 -8.61 -6.87
C PRO A 279 16.03 -7.38 -7.79
N GLU A 280 15.94 -7.58 -9.10
CA GLU A 280 15.91 -6.50 -10.09
C GLU A 280 14.64 -5.64 -9.96
N ALA A 281 13.49 -6.27 -9.69
CA ALA A 281 12.24 -5.53 -9.48
C ALA A 281 12.29 -4.72 -8.18
N ASN A 282 12.89 -5.25 -7.11
CA ASN A 282 13.15 -4.52 -5.88
C ASN A 282 14.08 -3.33 -6.12
N GLU A 283 15.16 -3.56 -6.86
CA GLU A 283 16.12 -2.50 -7.21
C GLU A 283 15.44 -1.33 -7.90
N LEU A 284 14.56 -1.60 -8.87
CA LEU A 284 13.81 -0.56 -9.56
C LEU A 284 12.89 0.24 -8.62
N VAL A 285 12.25 -0.41 -7.65
CA VAL A 285 11.45 0.27 -6.62
C VAL A 285 12.33 1.16 -5.75
N CYS A 286 13.48 0.66 -5.33
CA CYS A 286 14.42 1.43 -4.53
C CYS A 286 14.94 2.66 -5.29
N LEU A 287 15.39 2.48 -6.53
CA LEU A 287 15.86 3.57 -7.41
C LEU A 287 14.77 4.61 -7.67
N PHE A 288 13.51 4.19 -7.82
CA PHE A 288 12.39 5.11 -7.95
C PHE A 288 12.26 6.02 -6.73
N PHE A 289 12.29 5.48 -5.52
CA PHE A 289 12.22 6.30 -4.31
C PHE A 289 13.48 7.17 -4.11
N GLU A 290 14.66 6.65 -4.43
CA GLU A 290 15.90 7.46 -4.38
C GLU A 290 15.81 8.65 -5.31
N HIS A 291 15.31 8.46 -6.53
CA HIS A 291 15.19 9.54 -7.52
C HIS A 291 14.20 10.64 -7.11
N PHE A 292 13.08 10.28 -6.51
CA PHE A 292 12.02 11.24 -6.23
C PHE A 292 12.01 11.77 -4.79
N LEU A 293 12.64 11.07 -3.84
CA LEU A 293 12.58 11.43 -2.43
C LEU A 293 13.94 11.84 -1.83
N LYS A 294 15.08 11.54 -2.46
CA LYS A 294 16.37 12.08 -2.07
C LYS A 294 16.64 13.39 -2.80
#